data_58e62dd7fd0834dcb16994ece8191da7
#
_entry.id   58e62dd7fd0834dcb16994ece8191da7
#
_cell.length_a   1.000
_cell.length_b   1.000
_cell.length_c   1.000
_cell.angle_alpha   90.00
_cell.angle_beta   90.00
_cell.angle_gamma   90.00
#
_symmetry.space_group_name_H-M   'P 1'
#
loop_
_entity.id
_entity.type
_entity.pdbx_description
1 polymer ?
#
loop_
_entity_poly.entity_id
_entity_poly.type
_entity_poly.pdbx_seq_one_letter_code
_entity_poly.pdbx_strand_id
1 'polypeptide(L)'
;MTEAKKILSFWNKRSTKKKLKCTNDNLLEKFETKFITPLIKKNAKVLDLGCGDGSLLKHLKIYKNIKGVGVDFSDQLIKISKKNKKGIEFFCHDMSKINNLEQINGKYDYIITKRSIQNLTSWKDQKKFINILNNFINKKTRIFLIESSKAGLKNINKFRKKANLNEIKEPWHNLYLDDLKIKNTKFNKIKLLKIHEMFSTYYFVSRVLNAHECKKKKKIPNYSDPLNILGWQLPQNLTKGFSQLKMFEFRKK
;
A
#
# COMPACT_ATOMS: atom_id res chain seq x y z
N MET A 1 7.56 -4.09 25.82
CA MET A 1 7.87 -4.32 24.39
C MET A 1 7.44 -3.07 23.63
N THR A 2 8.33 -2.47 22.83
CA THR A 2 8.02 -1.26 22.04
C THR A 2 6.95 -1.56 20.98
N GLU A 3 6.22 -0.53 20.53
CA GLU A 3 5.18 -0.66 19.51
C GLU A 3 5.73 -1.25 18.19
N ALA A 4 6.90 -0.80 17.74
CA ALA A 4 7.58 -1.35 16.57
C ALA A 4 7.85 -2.86 16.71
N LYS A 5 8.27 -3.34 17.89
CA LYS A 5 8.46 -4.78 18.15
C LYS A 5 7.13 -5.55 18.10
N LYS A 6 6.02 -4.95 18.58
CA LYS A 6 4.68 -5.57 18.48
C LYS A 6 4.23 -5.70 17.02
N ILE A 7 4.45 -4.67 16.21
CA ILE A 7 4.13 -4.67 14.77
C ILE A 7 4.98 -5.71 14.02
N LEU A 8 6.29 -5.78 14.29
CA LEU A 8 7.17 -6.80 13.72
C LEU A 8 6.68 -8.22 14.06
N SER A 9 6.36 -8.47 15.33
CA SER A 9 5.82 -9.76 15.78
C SER A 9 4.50 -10.11 15.07
N PHE A 10 3.61 -9.13 14.86
CA PHE A 10 2.37 -9.32 14.12
C PHE A 10 2.64 -9.79 12.68
N TRP A 11 3.55 -9.13 11.96
CA TRP A 11 3.88 -9.49 10.58
C TRP A 11 4.61 -10.83 10.47
N ASN A 12 5.54 -11.12 11.39
CA ASN A 12 6.21 -12.42 11.45
C ASN A 12 5.21 -13.57 11.69
N LYS A 13 4.28 -13.41 12.65
CA LYS A 13 3.21 -14.41 12.89
C LYS A 13 2.27 -14.55 11.68
N ARG A 14 2.00 -13.45 10.98
CA ARG A 14 1.15 -13.49 9.79
C ARG A 14 1.83 -14.24 8.64
N SER A 15 3.17 -14.15 8.52
CA SER A 15 3.95 -14.82 7.47
C SER A 15 3.95 -16.35 7.57
N THR A 16 3.71 -16.92 8.76
CA THR A 16 3.70 -18.38 8.96
C THR A 16 2.37 -19.04 8.56
N LYS A 17 1.32 -18.27 8.27
CA LYS A 17 0.02 -18.85 7.86
C LYS A 17 0.11 -19.37 6.43
N LYS A 18 -0.38 -20.59 6.16
CA LYS A 18 -0.32 -21.30 4.86
C LYS A 18 -0.83 -20.50 3.64
N LYS A 19 -1.65 -19.47 3.84
CA LYS A 19 -2.10 -18.53 2.79
C LYS A 19 -1.69 -17.12 3.19
N LEU A 20 -0.40 -16.84 3.07
CA LEU A 20 0.11 -15.49 3.33
C LEU A 20 -0.47 -14.52 2.31
N LYS A 21 -1.22 -13.55 2.83
CA LYS A 21 -1.64 -12.39 2.03
C LYS A 21 -1.51 -11.14 2.88
N CYS A 22 -0.87 -10.14 2.33
CA CYS A 22 -0.81 -8.80 2.93
C CYS A 22 -2.22 -8.18 3.07
N THR A 23 -3.18 -8.72 2.33
CA THR A 23 -4.62 -8.42 2.47
C THR A 23 -5.44 -9.70 2.38
N ASN A 24 -6.58 -9.75 3.07
CA ASN A 24 -7.56 -10.83 2.89
C ASN A 24 -8.43 -10.59 1.64
N ASP A 25 -8.35 -9.41 1.04
CA ASP A 25 -9.08 -8.99 -0.14
C ASP A 25 -8.28 -9.29 -1.41
N ASN A 26 -8.53 -10.46 -1.99
CA ASN A 26 -7.84 -10.93 -3.20
C ASN A 26 -8.16 -10.09 -4.44
N LEU A 27 -9.37 -9.52 -4.51
CA LEU A 27 -9.77 -8.68 -5.63
C LEU A 27 -8.98 -7.36 -5.60
N LEU A 28 -8.78 -6.82 -4.40
CA LEU A 28 -7.99 -5.60 -4.21
C LEU A 28 -6.53 -5.80 -4.65
N GLU A 29 -5.92 -6.94 -4.31
CA GLU A 29 -4.55 -7.25 -4.72
C GLU A 29 -4.39 -7.30 -6.26
N LYS A 30 -5.35 -7.91 -6.96
CA LYS A 30 -5.40 -7.92 -8.43
C LYS A 30 -5.54 -6.50 -8.99
N PHE A 31 -6.38 -5.67 -8.40
CA PHE A 31 -6.54 -4.28 -8.79
C PHE A 31 -5.26 -3.47 -8.64
N GLU A 32 -4.59 -3.58 -7.49
CA GLU A 32 -3.34 -2.88 -7.21
C GLU A 32 -2.30 -3.19 -8.29
N THR A 33 -2.11 -4.46 -8.59
CA THR A 33 -1.15 -4.91 -9.59
C THR A 33 -1.52 -4.40 -10.99
N LYS A 34 -2.81 -4.51 -11.39
CA LYS A 34 -3.32 -3.99 -12.65
C LYS A 34 -3.16 -2.47 -12.78
N PHE A 35 -3.30 -1.73 -11.68
CA PHE A 35 -3.15 -0.27 -11.66
C PHE A 35 -1.69 0.16 -11.73
N ILE A 36 -0.79 -0.51 -11.00
CA ILE A 36 0.62 -0.11 -10.88
C ILE A 36 1.41 -0.46 -12.16
N THR A 37 1.18 -1.65 -12.72
CA THR A 37 2.00 -2.18 -13.82
C THR A 37 2.12 -1.25 -15.03
N PRO A 38 1.07 -0.61 -15.55
CA PRO A 38 1.19 0.31 -16.70
C PRO A 38 1.98 1.59 -16.37
N LEU A 39 2.08 1.98 -15.10
CA LEU A 39 2.81 3.16 -14.67
C LEU A 39 4.34 2.96 -14.67
N ILE A 40 4.80 1.71 -14.66
CA ILE A 40 6.22 1.35 -14.61
C ILE A 40 6.75 1.10 -16.02
N LYS A 41 7.86 1.76 -16.37
CA LYS A 41 8.56 1.56 -17.64
C LYS A 41 9.29 0.22 -17.67
N LYS A 42 9.48 -0.35 -18.86
CA LYS A 42 10.33 -1.53 -19.04
C LYS A 42 11.77 -1.20 -18.63
N ASN A 43 12.47 -2.20 -18.08
CA ASN A 43 13.88 -2.14 -17.64
C ASN A 43 14.18 -1.10 -16.55
N ALA A 44 13.16 -0.55 -15.90
CA ALA A 44 13.32 0.46 -14.85
C ALA A 44 14.01 -0.11 -13.60
N LYS A 45 14.74 0.74 -12.88
CA LYS A 45 15.26 0.47 -11.54
C LYS A 45 14.21 0.83 -10.49
N VAL A 46 13.71 -0.16 -9.75
CA VAL A 46 12.58 -0.01 -8.81
C VAL A 46 13.01 -0.37 -7.39
N LEU A 47 12.74 0.52 -6.44
CA LEU A 47 12.89 0.29 -5.00
C LEU A 47 11.50 0.14 -4.37
N ASP A 48 11.25 -0.99 -3.70
CA ASP A 48 10.00 -1.27 -2.97
C ASP A 48 10.28 -1.34 -1.46
N LEU A 49 9.77 -0.37 -0.72
CA LEU A 49 9.99 -0.22 0.72
C LEU A 49 8.77 -0.71 1.50
N GLY A 50 8.97 -1.78 2.28
CA GLY A 50 7.92 -2.61 2.84
C GLY A 50 7.41 -3.62 1.82
N CYS A 51 8.35 -4.30 1.14
CA CYS A 51 8.05 -5.18 0.00
C CYS A 51 7.33 -6.49 0.36
N GLY A 52 7.24 -6.81 1.65
CA GLY A 52 6.63 -8.05 2.13
C GLY A 52 7.26 -9.30 1.52
N ASP A 53 6.45 -10.17 0.94
CA ASP A 53 6.86 -11.41 0.27
C ASP A 53 7.46 -11.19 -1.14
N GLY A 54 7.62 -9.93 -1.56
CA GLY A 54 8.17 -9.55 -2.85
C GLY A 54 7.24 -9.74 -4.04
N SER A 55 5.95 -10.04 -3.84
CA SER A 55 5.00 -10.36 -4.91
C SER A 55 4.89 -9.26 -5.96
N LEU A 56 4.87 -7.98 -5.55
CA LEU A 56 4.83 -6.85 -6.49
C LEU A 56 6.06 -6.80 -7.39
N LEU A 57 7.27 -6.86 -6.81
CA LEU A 57 8.51 -6.82 -7.59
C LEU A 57 8.64 -8.02 -8.52
N LYS A 58 8.26 -9.22 -8.07
CA LYS A 58 8.25 -10.44 -8.91
C LYS A 58 7.32 -10.30 -10.10
N HIS A 59 6.13 -9.75 -9.88
CA HIS A 59 5.19 -9.44 -10.96
C HIS A 59 5.77 -8.41 -11.94
N LEU A 60 6.29 -7.29 -11.45
CA LEU A 60 6.90 -6.26 -12.28
C LEU A 60 8.13 -6.79 -13.05
N LYS A 61 8.89 -7.72 -12.47
CA LYS A 61 10.00 -8.38 -13.18
C LYS A 61 9.53 -9.17 -14.39
N ILE A 62 8.41 -9.89 -14.26
CA ILE A 62 7.85 -10.69 -15.37
C ILE A 62 7.34 -9.76 -16.49
N TYR A 63 6.56 -8.75 -16.15
CA TYR A 63 5.84 -7.93 -17.14
C TYR A 63 6.63 -6.71 -17.65
N LYS A 64 7.63 -6.24 -16.91
CA LYS A 64 8.39 -5.02 -17.19
C LYS A 64 9.90 -5.21 -17.20
N ASN A 65 10.39 -6.43 -16.89
CA ASN A 65 11.81 -6.74 -16.80
C ASN A 65 12.61 -5.76 -15.92
N ILE A 66 12.06 -5.33 -14.79
CA ILE A 66 12.70 -4.34 -13.91
C ILE A 66 14.00 -4.86 -13.29
N LYS A 67 14.86 -3.91 -12.84
CA LYS A 67 15.92 -4.14 -11.85
C LYS A 67 15.32 -3.79 -10.48
N GLY A 68 14.91 -4.80 -9.72
CA GLY A 68 14.14 -4.63 -8.48
C GLY A 68 14.99 -4.78 -7.23
N VAL A 69 14.77 -3.88 -6.28
CA VAL A 69 15.29 -3.98 -4.91
C VAL A 69 14.12 -3.87 -3.95
N GLY A 70 13.97 -4.84 -3.05
CA GLY A 70 12.93 -4.88 -2.03
C GLY A 70 13.52 -4.84 -0.62
N VAL A 71 12.92 -4.04 0.24
CA VAL A 71 13.29 -3.95 1.66
C VAL A 71 12.07 -4.18 2.52
N ASP A 72 12.18 -5.04 3.52
CA ASP A 72 11.14 -5.24 4.54
C ASP A 72 11.79 -5.50 5.91
N PHE A 73 11.12 -5.13 6.99
CA PHE A 73 11.65 -5.32 8.34
C PHE A 73 11.41 -6.73 8.91
N SER A 74 10.51 -7.51 8.28
CA SER A 74 10.23 -8.89 8.65
C SER A 74 11.21 -9.85 7.98
N ASP A 75 12.07 -10.49 8.77
CA ASP A 75 12.99 -11.52 8.30
C ASP A 75 12.26 -12.71 7.69
N GLN A 76 11.09 -13.05 8.22
CA GLN A 76 10.25 -14.14 7.72
C GLN A 76 9.69 -13.81 6.32
N LEU A 77 9.21 -12.58 6.10
CA LEU A 77 8.75 -12.13 4.79
C LEU A 77 9.91 -12.09 3.77
N ILE A 78 11.08 -11.64 4.19
CA ILE A 78 12.28 -11.64 3.34
C ILE A 78 12.75 -13.06 2.99
N LYS A 79 12.67 -14.01 3.92
CA LYS A 79 12.91 -15.44 3.59
C LYS A 79 11.98 -15.95 2.48
N ILE A 80 10.70 -15.55 2.52
CA ILE A 80 9.72 -15.90 1.47
C ILE A 80 10.02 -15.15 0.16
N SER A 81 10.37 -13.86 0.24
CA SER A 81 10.67 -13.06 -0.96
C SER A 81 11.87 -13.60 -1.74
N LYS A 82 12.88 -14.11 -1.03
CA LYS A 82 14.09 -14.70 -1.63
C LYS A 82 13.82 -16.03 -2.34
N LYS A 83 12.71 -16.71 -2.06
CA LYS A 83 12.29 -17.88 -2.84
C LYS A 83 11.85 -17.42 -4.24
N ASN A 84 12.43 -17.99 -5.30
CA ASN A 84 12.14 -17.63 -6.70
C ASN A 84 12.33 -16.13 -6.98
N LYS A 85 13.43 -15.54 -6.51
CA LYS A 85 13.74 -14.10 -6.58
C LYS A 85 13.88 -13.52 -7.99
N LYS A 86 14.07 -14.35 -9.03
CA LYS A 86 14.12 -13.93 -10.45
C LYS A 86 15.09 -12.75 -10.74
N GLY A 87 16.22 -12.70 -10.04
CA GLY A 87 17.19 -11.60 -10.20
C GLY A 87 16.77 -10.29 -9.50
N ILE A 88 15.89 -10.36 -8.51
CA ILE A 88 15.52 -9.24 -7.60
C ILE A 88 16.35 -9.39 -6.32
N GLU A 89 16.82 -8.28 -5.78
CA GLU A 89 17.52 -8.23 -4.51
C GLU A 89 16.55 -7.94 -3.38
N PHE A 90 16.68 -8.65 -2.23
CA PHE A 90 15.82 -8.47 -1.07
C PHE A 90 16.65 -8.37 0.21
N PHE A 91 16.38 -7.31 1.00
CA PHE A 91 17.09 -7.01 2.24
C PHE A 91 16.14 -6.91 3.42
N CYS A 92 16.53 -7.51 4.56
CA CYS A 92 15.84 -7.34 5.83
C CYS A 92 16.36 -6.09 6.51
N HIS A 93 15.55 -5.02 6.55
CA HIS A 93 15.93 -3.77 7.19
C HIS A 93 14.72 -2.92 7.56
N ASP A 94 14.84 -2.13 8.63
CA ASP A 94 13.83 -1.16 9.03
C ASP A 94 13.83 0.04 8.07
N MET A 95 12.73 0.24 7.36
CA MET A 95 12.63 1.34 6.39
C MET A 95 12.75 2.73 7.03
N SER A 96 12.49 2.88 8.34
CA SER A 96 12.70 4.15 9.06
C SER A 96 14.17 4.52 9.21
N LYS A 97 15.08 3.54 9.04
CA LYS A 97 16.53 3.64 9.12
C LYS A 97 17.21 3.35 7.78
N ILE A 98 16.48 3.46 6.69
CA ILE A 98 16.90 3.01 5.36
C ILE A 98 18.20 3.66 4.86
N ASN A 99 18.56 4.84 5.35
CA ASN A 99 19.84 5.51 5.02
C ASN A 99 21.08 4.73 5.48
N ASN A 100 20.92 3.82 6.44
CA ASN A 100 22.01 3.02 6.99
C ASN A 100 22.24 1.73 6.19
N LEU A 101 21.47 1.49 5.13
CA LEU A 101 21.58 0.29 4.30
C LEU A 101 22.35 0.62 3.02
N GLU A 102 23.66 0.41 3.05
CA GLU A 102 24.57 0.73 1.93
C GLU A 102 24.23 -0.02 0.64
N GLN A 103 23.75 -1.25 0.75
CA GLN A 103 23.42 -2.13 -0.38
C GLN A 103 22.35 -1.57 -1.32
N ILE A 104 21.57 -0.58 -0.87
CA ILE A 104 20.56 0.08 -1.71
C ILE A 104 20.98 1.47 -2.18
N ASN A 105 22.24 1.86 -1.94
CA ASN A 105 22.74 3.16 -2.39
C ASN A 105 22.60 3.31 -3.90
N GLY A 106 22.13 4.49 -4.30
CA GLY A 106 21.92 4.82 -5.70
C GLY A 106 20.60 5.53 -5.97
N LYS A 107 20.32 5.74 -7.26
CA LYS A 107 19.10 6.41 -7.71
C LYS A 107 18.21 5.40 -8.42
N TYR A 108 16.91 5.57 -8.21
CA TYR A 108 15.88 4.70 -8.75
C TYR A 108 14.97 5.49 -9.69
N ASP A 109 14.41 4.78 -10.69
CA ASP A 109 13.40 5.36 -11.56
C ASP A 109 12.05 5.45 -10.83
N TYR A 110 11.78 4.44 -10.00
CA TYR A 110 10.57 4.38 -9.18
C TYR A 110 10.90 3.96 -7.76
N ILE A 111 10.29 4.65 -6.80
CA ILE A 111 10.24 4.24 -5.39
C ILE A 111 8.78 3.96 -5.07
N ILE A 112 8.49 2.78 -4.54
CA ILE A 112 7.14 2.34 -4.22
C ILE A 112 7.07 2.00 -2.74
N THR A 113 5.97 2.37 -2.10
CA THR A 113 5.52 1.79 -0.84
C THR A 113 4.10 1.29 -1.03
N LYS A 114 3.76 0.17 -0.44
CA LYS A 114 2.41 -0.38 -0.52
C LYS A 114 1.93 -0.87 0.84
N ARG A 115 1.08 -0.08 1.50
CA ARG A 115 0.56 -0.35 2.85
C ARG A 115 1.67 -0.59 3.89
N SER A 116 2.76 0.13 3.76
CA SER A 116 3.92 0.01 4.63
C SER A 116 4.14 1.25 5.51
N ILE A 117 3.99 2.47 4.97
CA ILE A 117 4.16 3.72 5.73
C ILE A 117 3.12 3.78 6.88
N GLN A 118 1.93 3.25 6.66
CA GLN A 118 0.89 3.21 7.69
C GLN A 118 1.29 2.42 8.95
N ASN A 119 2.34 1.59 8.91
CA ASN A 119 2.92 0.92 10.08
C ASN A 119 3.84 1.84 10.91
N LEU A 120 4.14 3.04 10.41
CA LEU A 120 4.76 4.11 11.20
C LEU A 120 3.62 4.85 11.93
N THR A 121 3.50 4.62 13.23
CA THR A 121 2.33 4.97 14.04
C THR A 121 2.31 6.43 14.50
N SER A 122 3.23 7.27 13.99
CA SER A 122 3.19 8.72 14.19
C SER A 122 3.32 9.48 12.87
N TRP A 123 2.63 10.62 12.76
CA TRP A 123 2.81 11.53 11.63
C TRP A 123 4.25 12.04 11.51
N LYS A 124 4.92 12.26 12.65
CA LYS A 124 6.33 12.68 12.68
C LYS A 124 7.22 11.67 11.97
N ASP A 125 7.03 10.38 12.24
CA ASP A 125 7.83 9.31 11.62
C ASP A 125 7.46 9.10 10.16
N GLN A 126 6.17 9.16 9.79
CA GLN A 126 5.74 9.13 8.40
C GLN A 126 6.36 10.28 7.59
N LYS A 127 6.31 11.52 8.11
CA LYS A 127 6.92 12.71 7.47
C LYS A 127 8.45 12.56 7.36
N LYS A 128 9.11 12.10 8.41
CA LYS A 128 10.57 11.83 8.42
C LYS A 128 10.92 10.81 7.34
N PHE A 129 10.20 9.70 7.28
CA PHE A 129 10.42 8.67 6.27
C PHE A 129 10.24 9.20 4.84
N ILE A 130 9.17 9.95 4.56
CA ILE A 130 8.94 10.54 3.23
C ILE A 130 10.11 11.47 2.83
N ASN A 131 10.67 12.24 3.76
CA ASN A 131 11.84 13.08 3.49
C ASN A 131 13.13 12.27 3.24
N ILE A 132 13.29 11.10 3.87
CA ILE A 132 14.44 10.22 3.66
C ILE A 132 14.51 9.75 2.19
N LEU A 133 13.38 9.61 1.50
CA LEU A 133 13.34 9.19 0.09
C LEU A 133 14.14 10.11 -0.84
N ASN A 134 14.43 11.34 -0.42
CA ASN A 134 15.28 12.29 -1.15
C ASN A 134 16.68 11.73 -1.50
N ASN A 135 17.17 10.78 -0.70
CA ASN A 135 18.50 10.21 -0.90
C ASN A 135 18.57 9.24 -2.09
N PHE A 136 17.42 8.75 -2.54
CA PHE A 136 17.30 7.71 -3.57
C PHE A 136 16.74 8.24 -4.90
N ILE A 137 16.56 9.56 -5.07
CA ILE A 137 15.90 10.16 -6.23
C ILE A 137 16.84 10.98 -7.11
N ASN A 138 16.52 11.04 -8.40
CA ASN A 138 17.01 12.00 -9.37
C ASN A 138 15.84 12.79 -9.99
N LYS A 139 16.09 13.66 -10.99
CA LYS A 139 15.05 14.49 -11.63
C LYS A 139 13.94 13.68 -12.32
N LYS A 140 14.20 12.43 -12.72
CA LYS A 140 13.25 11.54 -13.42
C LYS A 140 12.51 10.59 -12.50
N THR A 141 12.91 10.48 -11.23
CA THR A 141 12.30 9.55 -10.26
C THR A 141 10.85 9.89 -9.98
N ARG A 142 9.99 8.90 -10.03
CA ARG A 142 8.60 8.95 -9.53
C ARG A 142 8.49 8.16 -8.24
N ILE A 143 7.81 8.71 -7.26
CA ILE A 143 7.57 8.07 -5.97
C ILE A 143 6.08 7.78 -5.86
N PHE A 144 5.70 6.54 -5.60
CA PHE A 144 4.33 6.07 -5.43
C PHE A 144 4.13 5.56 -4.00
N LEU A 145 3.47 6.35 -3.16
CA LEU A 145 3.08 5.92 -1.83
C LEU A 145 1.62 5.42 -1.91
N ILE A 146 1.45 4.10 -1.90
CA ILE A 146 0.15 3.44 -2.05
C ILE A 146 -0.31 3.02 -0.66
N GLU A 147 -1.08 3.87 -0.02
CA GLU A 147 -1.35 3.76 1.41
C GLU A 147 -2.85 3.99 1.71
N SER A 148 -3.29 3.47 2.85
CA SER A 148 -4.65 3.72 3.32
C SER A 148 -4.85 5.19 3.68
N SER A 149 -6.00 5.74 3.29
CA SER A 149 -6.38 7.15 3.40
C SER A 149 -7.42 7.35 4.50
N LYS A 150 -7.17 8.29 5.40
CA LYS A 150 -8.17 8.72 6.40
C LYS A 150 -9.40 9.33 5.77
N ALA A 151 -9.24 10.14 4.73
CA ALA A 151 -10.37 10.77 4.04
C ALA A 151 -11.26 9.72 3.36
N GLY A 152 -10.67 8.72 2.69
CA GLY A 152 -11.41 7.62 2.08
C GLY A 152 -12.20 6.80 3.11
N LEU A 153 -11.56 6.43 4.23
CA LEU A 153 -12.22 5.71 5.32
C LEU A 153 -13.35 6.53 5.94
N LYS A 154 -13.13 7.83 6.19
CA LYS A 154 -14.15 8.74 6.74
C LYS A 154 -15.39 8.78 5.85
N ASN A 155 -15.22 8.88 4.53
CA ASN A 155 -16.34 8.89 3.60
C ASN A 155 -17.08 7.54 3.58
N ILE A 156 -16.37 6.41 3.57
CA ILE A 156 -16.99 5.09 3.71
C ILE A 156 -17.84 5.04 4.98
N ASN A 157 -17.29 5.42 6.13
CA ASN A 157 -17.98 5.37 7.41
C ASN A 157 -19.21 6.31 7.47
N LYS A 158 -19.15 7.49 6.82
CA LYS A 158 -20.32 8.37 6.67
C LYS A 158 -21.50 7.64 6.01
N PHE A 159 -21.25 6.86 4.96
CA PHE A 159 -22.30 6.10 4.26
C PHE A 159 -22.68 4.82 5.02
N ARG A 160 -21.73 4.16 5.69
CA ARG A 160 -22.03 3.04 6.58
C ARG A 160 -22.99 3.44 7.70
N LYS A 161 -22.79 4.62 8.31
CA LYS A 161 -23.71 5.17 9.32
C LYS A 161 -25.12 5.36 8.75
N LYS A 162 -25.25 5.94 7.54
CA LYS A 162 -26.56 6.10 6.85
C LYS A 162 -27.21 4.76 6.52
N ALA A 163 -26.42 3.71 6.26
CA ALA A 163 -26.89 2.35 6.02
C ALA A 163 -27.07 1.54 7.31
N ASN A 164 -27.01 2.19 8.47
CA ASN A 164 -27.10 1.54 9.79
C ASN A 164 -26.08 0.39 9.97
N LEU A 165 -24.85 0.60 9.52
CA LEU A 165 -23.72 -0.34 9.64
C LEU A 165 -22.69 0.19 10.63
N ASN A 166 -22.02 -0.73 11.34
CA ASN A 166 -20.91 -0.37 12.22
C ASN A 166 -19.78 0.29 11.43
N GLU A 167 -19.08 1.24 12.04
CA GLU A 167 -17.89 1.86 11.44
C GLU A 167 -16.74 0.87 11.28
N ILE A 168 -15.96 1.04 10.21
CA ILE A 168 -14.69 0.37 10.02
C ILE A 168 -13.63 1.18 10.77
N LYS A 169 -12.91 0.54 11.67
CA LYS A 169 -11.80 1.15 12.43
C LYS A 169 -10.47 0.90 11.75
N GLU A 170 -9.53 1.83 11.93
CA GLU A 170 -8.12 1.57 11.57
C GLU A 170 -7.59 0.40 12.42
N PRO A 171 -6.88 -0.57 11.84
CA PRO A 171 -6.22 -1.62 12.61
C PRO A 171 -5.21 -1.02 13.61
N TRP A 172 -5.07 -1.64 14.78
CA TRP A 172 -4.21 -1.14 15.86
C TRP A 172 -2.75 -0.88 15.46
N HIS A 173 -2.24 -1.60 14.46
CA HIS A 173 -0.86 -1.51 13.97
C HIS A 173 -0.71 -0.52 12.80
N ASN A 174 -1.75 0.22 12.46
CA ASN A 174 -1.75 1.17 11.35
C ASN A 174 -2.10 2.58 11.83
N LEU A 175 -1.47 3.56 11.20
CA LEU A 175 -1.90 4.95 11.16
C LEU A 175 -2.09 5.34 9.69
N TYR A 176 -3.33 5.46 9.25
CA TYR A 176 -3.62 5.82 7.86
C TYR A 176 -3.09 7.21 7.52
N LEU A 177 -2.67 7.41 6.27
CA LEU A 177 -2.20 8.71 5.82
C LEU A 177 -3.35 9.73 5.83
N ASP A 178 -3.04 10.89 6.37
CA ASP A 178 -3.95 12.04 6.38
C ASP A 178 -3.75 12.83 5.10
N ASP A 179 -4.75 12.78 4.22
CA ASP A 179 -4.72 13.41 2.89
C ASP A 179 -4.46 14.93 2.98
N LEU A 180 -5.02 15.61 3.98
CA LEU A 180 -4.85 17.06 4.18
C LEU A 180 -3.44 17.37 4.69
N LYS A 181 -2.94 16.59 5.64
CA LYS A 181 -1.56 16.74 6.13
C LYS A 181 -0.54 16.55 5.01
N ILE A 182 -0.73 15.53 4.16
CA ILE A 182 0.14 15.30 3.00
C ILE A 182 0.09 16.49 2.04
N LYS A 183 -1.10 17.00 1.70
CA LYS A 183 -1.28 18.14 0.78
C LYS A 183 -0.62 19.42 1.30
N ASN A 184 -0.76 19.68 2.60
CA ASN A 184 -0.32 20.94 3.22
C ASN A 184 1.14 20.89 3.71
N THR A 185 1.79 19.72 3.65
CA THR A 185 3.18 19.60 4.12
C THR A 185 4.16 19.97 3.01
N LYS A 186 5.04 20.93 3.31
CA LYS A 186 6.23 21.18 2.49
C LYS A 186 7.28 20.14 2.83
N PHE A 187 7.51 19.19 1.91
CA PHE A 187 8.62 18.23 1.98
C PHE A 187 9.89 18.88 1.43
N ASN A 188 11.08 18.41 1.83
CA ASN A 188 12.34 19.07 1.50
C ASN A 188 12.60 19.17 -0.02
N LYS A 189 13.01 18.06 -0.64
CA LYS A 189 13.41 18.03 -2.07
C LYS A 189 12.38 17.38 -2.99
N ILE A 190 11.21 17.02 -2.45
CA ILE A 190 10.13 16.42 -3.22
C ILE A 190 8.85 17.24 -3.11
N LYS A 191 7.99 17.11 -4.10
CA LYS A 191 6.65 17.70 -4.11
C LYS A 191 5.60 16.67 -4.48
N LEU A 192 4.44 16.76 -3.84
CA LEU A 192 3.26 16.03 -4.22
C LEU A 192 2.78 16.51 -5.59
N LEU A 193 2.58 15.59 -6.53
CA LEU A 193 2.00 15.90 -7.83
C LEU A 193 0.50 15.69 -7.83
N LYS A 194 0.10 14.51 -7.37
CA LYS A 194 -1.30 14.08 -7.45
C LYS A 194 -1.60 13.04 -6.39
N ILE A 195 -2.85 13.04 -5.94
CA ILE A 195 -3.43 11.93 -5.16
C ILE A 195 -4.40 11.22 -6.10
N HIS A 196 -4.10 9.97 -6.42
CA HIS A 196 -4.95 9.14 -7.26
C HIS A 196 -5.92 8.35 -6.38
N GLU A 197 -7.20 8.48 -6.65
CA GLU A 197 -8.19 7.58 -6.06
C GLU A 197 -8.09 6.23 -6.76
N MET A 198 -7.87 5.20 -5.96
CA MET A 198 -7.78 3.83 -6.45
C MET A 198 -9.06 3.09 -6.06
N PHE A 199 -9.83 2.61 -7.06
CA PHE A 199 -10.92 1.66 -6.82
C PHE A 199 -12.09 2.20 -5.97
N SER A 200 -12.48 3.48 -6.20
CA SER A 200 -13.54 4.13 -5.42
C SER A 200 -14.87 3.36 -5.51
N THR A 201 -15.25 2.90 -6.71
CA THR A 201 -16.46 2.10 -6.94
C THR A 201 -16.42 0.78 -6.17
N TYR A 202 -15.30 0.05 -6.26
CA TYR A 202 -15.14 -1.21 -5.53
C TYR A 202 -15.24 -1.02 -4.01
N TYR A 203 -14.61 0.02 -3.47
CA TYR A 203 -14.70 0.30 -2.03
C TYR A 203 -16.13 0.63 -1.60
N PHE A 204 -16.86 1.44 -2.36
CA PHE A 204 -18.26 1.74 -2.06
C PHE A 204 -19.12 0.48 -2.11
N VAL A 205 -19.03 -0.30 -3.20
CA VAL A 205 -19.80 -1.53 -3.35
C VAL A 205 -19.46 -2.52 -2.24
N SER A 206 -18.18 -2.80 -1.99
CA SER A 206 -17.78 -3.85 -1.06
C SER A 206 -17.94 -3.46 0.41
N ARG A 207 -17.69 -2.21 0.78
CA ARG A 207 -17.70 -1.75 2.17
C ARG A 207 -19.05 -1.19 2.62
N VAL A 208 -19.91 -0.80 1.68
CA VAL A 208 -21.23 -0.22 2.00
C VAL A 208 -22.34 -1.14 1.48
N LEU A 209 -22.47 -1.32 0.15
CA LEU A 209 -23.60 -2.03 -0.42
C LEU A 209 -23.62 -3.51 -0.03
N ASN A 210 -22.51 -4.22 -0.25
CA ASN A 210 -22.41 -5.64 0.12
C ASN A 210 -22.59 -5.86 1.62
N ALA A 211 -22.00 -4.98 2.44
CA ALA A 211 -22.14 -5.07 3.89
C ALA A 211 -23.60 -4.86 4.33
N HIS A 212 -24.33 -3.95 3.66
CA HIS A 212 -25.75 -3.72 3.93
C HIS A 212 -26.62 -4.93 3.55
N GLU A 213 -26.41 -5.49 2.35
CA GLU A 213 -27.12 -6.69 1.90
C GLU A 213 -26.84 -7.90 2.80
N CYS A 214 -25.59 -8.09 3.20
CA CYS A 214 -25.22 -9.16 4.11
C CYS A 214 -25.91 -8.99 5.48
N LYS A 215 -25.99 -7.75 6.00
CA LYS A 215 -26.71 -7.45 7.25
C LYS A 215 -28.17 -7.82 7.15
N LYS A 216 -28.88 -7.43 6.07
CA LYS A 216 -30.28 -7.82 5.83
C LYS A 216 -30.47 -9.32 5.83
N LYS A 217 -29.53 -10.04 5.22
CA LYS A 217 -29.55 -11.52 5.12
C LYS A 217 -28.95 -12.24 6.33
N LYS A 218 -28.58 -11.51 7.40
CA LYS A 218 -27.91 -12.02 8.60
C LYS A 218 -26.62 -12.84 8.27
N LYS A 219 -25.89 -12.44 7.24
CA LYS A 219 -24.65 -13.08 6.79
C LYS A 219 -23.42 -12.23 7.11
N ILE A 220 -22.27 -12.87 7.28
CA ILE A 220 -20.98 -12.18 7.40
C ILE A 220 -20.49 -11.83 5.98
N PRO A 221 -20.15 -10.54 5.69
CA PRO A 221 -19.62 -10.16 4.39
C PRO A 221 -18.33 -10.92 4.03
N ASN A 222 -18.24 -11.39 2.78
CA ASN A 222 -17.06 -12.06 2.24
C ASN A 222 -16.60 -11.33 0.96
N TYR A 223 -15.29 -11.30 0.72
CA TYR A 223 -14.74 -10.67 -0.49
C TYR A 223 -15.12 -11.41 -1.79
N SER A 224 -15.50 -12.67 -1.73
CA SER A 224 -16.02 -13.45 -2.85
C SER A 224 -17.52 -13.30 -3.10
N ASP A 225 -18.22 -12.45 -2.32
CA ASP A 225 -19.66 -12.23 -2.55
C ASP A 225 -19.92 -11.66 -3.95
N PRO A 226 -21.06 -12.03 -4.59
CA PRO A 226 -21.38 -11.59 -5.96
C PRO A 226 -21.31 -10.08 -6.17
N LEU A 227 -21.80 -9.28 -5.20
CA LEU A 227 -21.71 -7.81 -5.27
C LEU A 227 -20.26 -7.32 -5.28
N ASN A 228 -19.35 -7.95 -4.57
CA ASN A 228 -17.93 -7.59 -4.59
C ASN A 228 -17.30 -7.91 -5.94
N ILE A 229 -17.66 -9.04 -6.55
CA ILE A 229 -17.23 -9.41 -7.89
C ILE A 229 -17.74 -8.40 -8.92
N LEU A 230 -19.03 -8.03 -8.84
CA LEU A 230 -19.61 -6.98 -9.68
C LEU A 230 -18.87 -5.65 -9.49
N GLY A 231 -18.66 -5.20 -8.26
CA GLY A 231 -17.93 -3.97 -7.95
C GLY A 231 -16.50 -3.98 -8.49
N TRP A 232 -15.87 -5.17 -8.59
CA TRP A 232 -14.56 -5.34 -9.21
C TRP A 232 -14.59 -5.21 -10.73
N GLN A 233 -15.68 -5.61 -11.38
CA GLN A 233 -15.85 -5.55 -12.85
C GLN A 233 -16.26 -4.16 -13.33
N LEU A 234 -16.93 -3.37 -12.49
CA LEU A 234 -17.42 -2.03 -12.85
C LEU A 234 -16.26 -1.03 -13.05
N PRO A 235 -16.46 0.04 -13.84
CA PRO A 235 -15.54 1.17 -13.91
C PRO A 235 -15.26 1.76 -12.51
N GLN A 236 -13.99 1.94 -12.16
CA GLN A 236 -13.61 2.26 -10.79
C GLN A 236 -13.82 3.74 -10.41
N ASN A 237 -14.25 4.56 -11.34
CA ASN A 237 -14.57 5.98 -11.20
C ASN A 237 -16.07 6.32 -11.23
N LEU A 238 -16.97 5.33 -11.21
CA LEU A 238 -18.42 5.57 -11.11
C LEU A 238 -18.78 6.26 -9.79
N THR A 239 -18.05 5.99 -8.72
CA THR A 239 -18.13 6.75 -7.49
C THR A 239 -16.81 7.46 -7.21
N LYS A 240 -16.84 8.55 -6.43
CA LYS A 240 -15.67 9.33 -6.05
C LYS A 240 -15.59 9.49 -4.54
N GLY A 241 -14.38 9.56 -4.00
CA GLY A 241 -14.14 9.83 -2.58
C GLY A 241 -14.20 8.60 -1.66
N PHE A 242 -14.46 7.40 -2.17
CA PHE A 242 -14.55 6.18 -1.36
C PHE A 242 -13.27 5.35 -1.35
N SER A 243 -12.24 5.76 -2.09
CA SER A 243 -10.97 5.04 -2.12
C SER A 243 -10.33 5.06 -0.74
N GLN A 244 -10.46 3.96 0.00
CA GLN A 244 -9.72 3.75 1.25
C GLN A 244 -8.23 3.58 0.97
N LEU A 245 -7.84 3.03 -0.18
CA LEU A 245 -6.47 2.98 -0.66
C LEU A 245 -6.26 4.05 -1.72
N LYS A 246 -5.24 4.89 -1.56
CA LYS A 246 -4.86 5.94 -2.52
C LYS A 246 -3.39 5.85 -2.87
N MET A 247 -3.05 6.32 -4.07
CA MET A 247 -1.66 6.51 -4.46
C MET A 247 -1.31 8.00 -4.39
N PHE A 248 -0.39 8.34 -3.51
CA PHE A 248 0.20 9.67 -3.39
C PHE A 248 1.45 9.70 -4.26
N GLU A 249 1.38 10.42 -5.36
CA GLU A 249 2.46 10.51 -6.32
C GLU A 249 3.32 11.74 -6.06
N PHE A 250 4.64 11.52 -5.88
CA PHE A 250 5.61 12.58 -5.69
C PHE A 250 6.70 12.51 -6.77
N ARG A 251 7.38 13.66 -6.96
CA ARG A 251 8.62 13.78 -7.72
C ARG A 251 9.61 14.72 -7.03
N LYS A 252 10.83 14.75 -7.50
CA LYS A 252 11.81 15.78 -7.12
C LYS A 252 11.27 17.17 -7.51
N LYS A 253 11.55 18.18 -6.66
CA LYS A 253 11.31 19.60 -6.99
C LYS A 253 12.17 20.05 -8.14
#